data_95ab877312ee3efc87377b2a866acf2d
#
_entry.id   95ab877312ee3efc87377b2a866acf2d
#
_cell.length_a   1.000
_cell.length_b   1.000
_cell.length_c   1.000
_cell.angle_alpha   90.00
_cell.angle_beta   90.00
_cell.angle_gamma   90.00
#
_symmetry.space_group_name_H-M   'P 1'
#
loop_
_entity.id
_entity.type
_entity.pdbx_description
1 polymer ?
#
loop_
_entity_poly.entity_id
_entity_poly.type
_entity_poly.pdbx_seq_one_letter_code
_entity_poly.pdbx_strand_id
1 'polypeptide(L)'
;MSNRFCCTDPDIRLLAAGRVRFASSAALERAMAPLIERARAVPTGTLADVFRDVDEQALLFVAAWRVSRFEAAERTVVDAIAQAIEPLRGEATPEWVDVGAPAGAWNSGRSGPGECLVLVRQPLTKPDSAIQASWVDRVLLALNGDAEPPDGLISANFFTTHDERTVLNFARWTSAQAHREALARGHYGQHGSLGTSPLWQATREHPGIEAEHEVCRYVRVS
;
A
#
# COMPACT_ATOMS: atom_id res chain seq x y z
N MET A 1 1.73 24.52 -0.38
CA MET A 1 1.62 23.29 0.43
C MET A 1 1.93 22.12 -0.50
N SER A 2 2.74 21.16 -0.07
CA SER A 2 3.09 19.99 -0.90
C SER A 2 1.85 19.12 -1.12
N ASN A 3 1.47 18.85 -2.37
CA ASN A 3 0.40 17.91 -2.73
C ASN A 3 0.87 16.43 -2.66
N ARG A 4 1.86 16.13 -1.83
CA ARG A 4 2.44 14.80 -1.71
C ARG A 4 1.56 13.89 -0.85
N PHE A 5 1.38 12.66 -1.31
CA PHE A 5 0.67 11.62 -0.56
C PHE A 5 1.41 11.28 0.73
N CYS A 6 0.66 11.21 1.81
CA CYS A 6 1.12 10.70 3.10
C CYS A 6 0.02 9.79 3.66
N CYS A 7 0.30 8.50 3.76
CA CYS A 7 -0.69 7.52 4.25
C CYS A 7 -1.14 7.76 5.69
N THR A 8 -0.42 8.58 6.45
CA THR A 8 -0.77 8.96 7.83
C THR A 8 -1.56 10.27 7.92
N ASP A 9 -1.95 10.89 6.79
CA ASP A 9 -2.79 12.10 6.81
C ASP A 9 -4.19 11.74 7.33
N PRO A 10 -4.61 12.27 8.51
CA PRO A 10 -5.88 11.92 9.13
C PRO A 10 -7.11 12.44 8.37
N ASP A 11 -6.90 13.35 7.43
CA ASP A 11 -7.97 13.95 6.63
C ASP A 11 -8.30 13.13 5.38
N ILE A 12 -7.52 12.10 5.06
CA ILE A 12 -7.85 11.19 3.94
C ILE A 12 -9.18 10.50 4.23
N ARG A 13 -10.08 10.54 3.27
CA ARG A 13 -11.38 9.85 3.28
C ARG A 13 -11.49 8.78 2.21
N LEU A 14 -10.61 8.85 1.22
CA LEU A 14 -10.57 7.92 0.10
C LEU A 14 -9.16 7.83 -0.44
N LEU A 15 -8.77 6.64 -0.82
CA LEU A 15 -7.50 6.35 -1.49
C LEU A 15 -7.79 5.49 -2.72
N ALA A 16 -7.11 5.79 -3.81
CA ALA A 16 -7.02 4.89 -4.96
C ALA A 16 -5.56 4.62 -5.26
N ALA A 17 -5.24 3.36 -5.52
CA ALA A 17 -3.91 2.91 -5.86
C ALA A 17 -3.97 2.00 -7.08
N GLY A 18 -2.99 2.13 -7.98
CA GLY A 18 -2.89 1.26 -9.15
C GLY A 18 -1.44 0.88 -9.42
N ARG A 19 -1.23 -0.38 -9.75
CA ARG A 19 0.08 -0.95 -10.05
C ARG A 19 0.22 -1.25 -11.53
N VAL A 20 1.40 -0.93 -12.07
CA VAL A 20 1.77 -1.22 -13.46
C VAL A 20 3.10 -1.95 -13.47
N ARG A 21 3.16 -3.07 -14.15
CA ARG A 21 4.37 -3.85 -14.41
C ARG A 21 4.94 -3.51 -15.79
N PHE A 22 6.25 -3.53 -15.90
CA PHE A 22 6.97 -3.22 -17.15
C PHE A 22 7.83 -4.39 -17.60
N ALA A 23 7.91 -4.59 -18.91
CA ALA A 23 8.72 -5.66 -19.51
C ALA A 23 10.23 -5.41 -19.39
N SER A 24 10.65 -4.16 -19.12
CA SER A 24 12.06 -3.81 -18.96
C SER A 24 12.24 -2.56 -18.10
N SER A 25 13.44 -2.41 -17.51
CA SER A 25 13.81 -1.19 -16.80
C SER A 25 13.76 0.05 -17.69
N ALA A 26 14.08 -0.09 -18.98
CA ALA A 26 14.00 1.03 -19.93
C ALA A 26 12.55 1.48 -20.16
N ALA A 27 11.59 0.55 -20.22
CA ALA A 27 10.17 0.88 -20.29
C ALA A 27 9.67 1.57 -19.01
N LEU A 28 10.08 1.08 -17.85
CA LEU A 28 9.78 1.70 -16.57
C LEU A 28 10.31 3.14 -16.49
N GLU A 29 11.56 3.37 -16.86
CA GLU A 29 12.17 4.72 -16.84
C GLU A 29 11.41 5.69 -17.76
N ARG A 30 10.97 5.23 -18.94
CA ARG A 30 10.16 6.05 -19.85
C ARG A 30 8.77 6.40 -19.28
N ALA A 31 8.19 5.53 -18.45
CA ALA A 31 6.88 5.75 -17.84
C ALA A 31 6.94 6.70 -16.62
N MET A 32 8.07 6.78 -15.93
CA MET A 32 8.18 7.53 -14.68
C MET A 32 7.82 9.01 -14.83
N ALA A 33 8.45 9.72 -15.76
CA ALA A 33 8.21 11.15 -15.92
C ALA A 33 6.74 11.47 -16.25
N PRO A 34 6.08 10.80 -17.23
CA PRO A 34 4.66 10.96 -17.48
C PRO A 34 3.78 10.71 -16.27
N LEU A 35 4.02 9.64 -15.49
CA LEU A 35 3.25 9.35 -14.28
C LEU A 35 3.43 10.42 -13.20
N ILE A 36 4.66 10.90 -12.98
CA ILE A 36 4.94 11.99 -12.04
C ILE A 36 4.21 13.28 -12.46
N GLU A 37 4.21 13.62 -13.74
CA GLU A 37 3.46 14.77 -14.25
C GLU A 37 1.96 14.62 -14.01
N ARG A 38 1.40 13.43 -14.21
CA ARG A 38 -0.01 13.14 -13.90
C ARG A 38 -0.30 13.27 -12.41
N ALA A 39 0.58 12.76 -11.55
CA ALA A 39 0.44 12.92 -10.10
C ALA A 39 0.45 14.40 -9.68
N ARG A 40 1.23 15.23 -10.35
CA ARG A 40 1.27 16.69 -10.10
C ARG A 40 0.04 17.42 -10.63
N ALA A 41 -0.57 16.89 -11.69
CA ALA A 41 -1.73 17.49 -12.37
C ALA A 41 -3.07 17.12 -11.75
N VAL A 42 -3.11 16.28 -10.69
CA VAL A 42 -4.37 15.96 -10.02
C VAL A 42 -5.05 17.22 -9.44
N PRO A 43 -6.38 17.25 -9.39
CA PRO A 43 -7.12 18.40 -8.91
C PRO A 43 -6.70 18.86 -7.51
N THR A 44 -6.83 20.14 -7.22
CA THR A 44 -6.58 20.72 -5.89
C THR A 44 -7.39 19.98 -4.82
N GLY A 45 -6.72 19.65 -3.71
CA GLY A 45 -7.31 18.86 -2.62
C GLY A 45 -7.11 17.34 -2.76
N THR A 46 -6.48 16.89 -3.85
CA THR A 46 -5.99 15.52 -4.01
C THR A 46 -4.50 15.47 -3.68
N LEU A 47 -4.09 14.43 -2.98
CA LEU A 47 -2.68 14.11 -2.73
C LEU A 47 -2.31 12.96 -3.66
N ALA A 48 -1.28 13.11 -4.47
CA ALA A 48 -0.85 12.02 -5.34
C ALA A 48 0.67 11.88 -5.40
N ASP A 49 1.11 10.65 -5.60
CA ASP A 49 2.53 10.30 -5.71
C ASP A 49 2.74 9.04 -6.56
N VAL A 50 3.96 8.90 -7.05
CA VAL A 50 4.43 7.72 -7.77
C VAL A 50 5.56 7.07 -6.98
N PHE A 51 5.51 5.75 -6.89
CA PHE A 51 6.49 4.95 -6.18
C PHE A 51 7.04 3.88 -7.12
N ARG A 52 8.34 3.59 -7.00
CA ARG A 52 9.02 2.51 -7.72
C ARG A 52 9.16 1.31 -6.80
N ASP A 53 8.80 0.14 -7.30
CA ASP A 53 9.07 -1.12 -6.65
C ASP A 53 10.59 -1.38 -6.61
N VAL A 54 11.13 -1.79 -5.46
CA VAL A 54 12.57 -2.02 -5.28
C VAL A 54 12.98 -3.44 -5.65
N ASP A 55 12.04 -4.35 -5.76
CA ASP A 55 12.26 -5.76 -6.03
C ASP A 55 11.86 -6.14 -7.46
N GLU A 56 10.99 -5.35 -8.11
CA GLU A 56 10.41 -5.63 -9.41
C GLU A 56 10.40 -4.42 -10.37
N GLN A 57 10.14 -4.69 -11.64
CA GLN A 57 9.99 -3.63 -12.65
C GLN A 57 8.54 -3.11 -12.65
N ALA A 58 8.14 -2.48 -11.57
CA ALA A 58 6.80 -1.96 -11.40
C ALA A 58 6.78 -0.55 -10.80
N LEU A 59 5.72 0.19 -11.11
CA LEU A 59 5.38 1.47 -10.51
C LEU A 59 4.02 1.36 -9.82
N LEU A 60 3.89 2.04 -8.69
CA LEU A 60 2.64 2.25 -7.98
C LEU A 60 2.27 3.72 -8.09
N PHE A 61 1.09 4.01 -8.63
CA PHE A 61 0.46 5.33 -8.58
C PHE A 61 -0.54 5.34 -7.42
N VAL A 62 -0.45 6.33 -6.54
CA VAL A 62 -1.37 6.50 -5.43
C VAL A 62 -1.96 7.89 -5.47
N ALA A 63 -3.28 8.00 -5.32
CA ALA A 63 -3.97 9.25 -5.12
C ALA A 63 -4.94 9.14 -3.94
N ALA A 64 -5.04 10.21 -3.15
CA ALA A 64 -5.88 10.25 -1.97
C ALA A 64 -6.67 11.56 -1.91
N TRP A 65 -7.90 11.48 -1.42
CA TRP A 65 -8.84 12.58 -1.35
C TRP A 65 -9.32 12.80 0.09
N ARG A 66 -9.57 14.05 0.40
CA ARG A 66 -10.24 14.47 1.65
C ARG A 66 -11.78 14.45 1.54
N VAL A 67 -12.30 13.98 0.41
CA VAL A 67 -13.75 13.84 0.15
C VAL A 67 -14.03 12.44 -0.42
N SER A 68 -15.21 11.89 -0.11
CA SER A 68 -15.60 10.55 -0.55
C SER A 68 -16.35 10.63 -1.89
N ARG A 69 -15.64 10.37 -3.00
CA ARG A 69 -16.21 10.31 -4.36
C ARG A 69 -15.60 9.12 -5.11
N PHE A 70 -16.03 7.91 -4.80
CA PHE A 70 -15.43 6.66 -5.29
C PHE A 70 -15.27 6.58 -6.80
N GLU A 71 -16.34 6.80 -7.57
CA GLU A 71 -16.30 6.70 -9.03
C GLU A 71 -15.31 7.69 -9.68
N ALA A 72 -15.23 8.91 -9.12
CA ALA A 72 -14.29 9.91 -9.62
C ALA A 72 -12.85 9.54 -9.27
N ALA A 73 -12.61 8.94 -8.11
CA ALA A 73 -11.29 8.54 -7.64
C ALA A 73 -10.72 7.39 -8.48
N GLU A 74 -11.50 6.33 -8.69
CA GLU A 74 -11.11 5.20 -9.53
C GLU A 74 -10.77 5.66 -10.95
N ARG A 75 -11.67 6.41 -11.58
CA ARG A 75 -11.47 6.94 -12.92
C ARG A 75 -10.20 7.79 -13.01
N THR A 76 -9.93 8.64 -12.02
CA THR A 76 -8.72 9.49 -12.00
C THR A 76 -7.45 8.65 -12.05
N VAL A 77 -7.37 7.55 -11.30
CA VAL A 77 -6.18 6.68 -11.29
C VAL A 77 -6.09 5.85 -12.56
N VAL A 78 -7.20 5.26 -13.00
CA VAL A 78 -7.25 4.48 -14.26
C VAL A 78 -6.81 5.34 -15.44
N ASP A 79 -7.38 6.55 -15.58
CA ASP A 79 -7.04 7.45 -16.68
C ASP A 79 -5.57 7.94 -16.62
N ALA A 80 -5.07 8.24 -15.42
CA ALA A 80 -3.68 8.65 -15.25
C ALA A 80 -2.71 7.55 -15.67
N ILE A 81 -2.95 6.31 -15.25
CA ILE A 81 -2.15 5.14 -15.64
C ILE A 81 -2.27 4.89 -17.14
N ALA A 82 -3.49 4.80 -17.67
CA ALA A 82 -3.73 4.51 -19.08
C ALA A 82 -3.02 5.50 -20.01
N GLN A 83 -3.13 6.81 -19.72
CA GLN A 83 -2.48 7.86 -20.51
C GLN A 83 -0.95 7.82 -20.40
N ALA A 84 -0.40 7.46 -19.25
CA ALA A 84 1.05 7.40 -19.06
C ALA A 84 1.68 6.19 -19.76
N ILE A 85 0.97 5.06 -19.86
CA ILE A 85 1.49 3.82 -20.46
C ILE A 85 1.07 3.63 -21.93
N GLU A 86 0.16 4.46 -22.43
CA GLU A 86 -0.31 4.37 -23.82
C GLU A 86 0.84 4.34 -24.85
N PRO A 87 1.91 5.19 -24.73
CA PRO A 87 3.06 5.12 -25.61
C PRO A 87 3.90 3.85 -25.49
N LEU A 88 3.67 3.05 -24.43
CA LEU A 88 4.42 1.82 -24.09
C LEU A 88 3.60 0.56 -24.32
N ARG A 89 2.69 0.58 -25.32
CA ARG A 89 1.85 -0.59 -25.65
C ARG A 89 2.68 -1.83 -25.88
N GLY A 90 2.34 -2.91 -25.15
CA GLY A 90 3.07 -4.17 -25.18
C GLY A 90 4.31 -4.23 -24.26
N GLU A 91 4.73 -3.10 -23.69
CA GLU A 91 5.84 -3.05 -22.72
C GLU A 91 5.37 -2.74 -21.28
N ALA A 92 4.13 -2.34 -21.10
CA ALA A 92 3.52 -2.04 -19.81
C ALA A 92 2.17 -2.74 -19.66
N THR A 93 1.92 -3.30 -18.48
CA THR A 93 0.68 -4.02 -18.14
C THR A 93 0.15 -3.50 -16.82
N PRO A 94 -1.05 -2.87 -16.78
CA PRO A 94 -1.75 -2.63 -15.54
C PRO A 94 -2.05 -3.96 -14.85
N GLU A 95 -1.73 -4.09 -13.57
CA GLU A 95 -1.99 -5.32 -12.81
C GLU A 95 -3.31 -5.21 -12.04
N TRP A 96 -3.51 -4.10 -11.35
CA TRP A 96 -4.73 -3.80 -10.60
C TRP A 96 -4.90 -2.31 -10.33
N VAL A 97 -6.12 -1.92 -10.04
CA VAL A 97 -6.48 -0.63 -9.43
C VAL A 97 -7.48 -0.92 -8.32
N ASP A 98 -7.16 -0.49 -7.12
CA ASP A 98 -8.03 -0.62 -5.94
C ASP A 98 -8.41 0.77 -5.41
N VAL A 99 -9.65 0.91 -4.97
CA VAL A 99 -10.16 2.13 -4.33
C VAL A 99 -10.73 1.76 -2.96
N GLY A 100 -10.26 2.43 -1.92
CA GLY A 100 -10.63 2.10 -0.56
C GLY A 100 -10.78 3.30 0.36
N ALA A 101 -11.49 3.08 1.46
CA ALA A 101 -11.65 4.03 2.55
C ALA A 101 -10.74 3.65 3.74
N PRO A 102 -10.27 4.63 4.54
CA PRO A 102 -9.51 4.34 5.75
C PRO A 102 -10.29 3.45 6.72
N ALA A 103 -9.64 2.41 7.22
CA ALA A 103 -10.23 1.42 8.13
C ALA A 103 -9.52 1.34 9.48
N GLY A 104 -8.31 1.87 9.58
CA GLY A 104 -7.56 1.90 10.82
C GLY A 104 -6.10 2.28 10.61
N ALA A 105 -5.42 2.65 11.69
CA ALA A 105 -4.01 3.00 11.65
C ALA A 105 -3.32 2.63 12.95
N TRP A 106 -2.04 2.31 12.84
CA TRP A 106 -1.14 2.08 13.96
C TRP A 106 0.14 2.90 13.77
N ASN A 107 0.72 3.36 14.88
CA ASN A 107 1.95 4.15 14.87
C ASN A 107 2.87 3.69 16.02
N SER A 108 4.14 3.45 15.70
CA SER A 108 5.14 3.03 16.69
C SER A 108 5.60 4.13 17.65
N GLY A 109 5.20 5.38 17.41
CA GLY A 109 5.76 6.55 18.10
C GLY A 109 7.15 6.94 17.58
N ARG A 110 7.75 6.16 16.68
CA ARG A 110 9.05 6.49 16.06
C ARG A 110 8.86 7.60 15.02
N SER A 111 9.68 8.62 15.09
CA SER A 111 9.75 9.67 14.08
C SER A 111 10.88 9.38 13.09
N GLY A 112 10.63 9.66 11.81
CA GLY A 112 11.66 9.50 10.78
C GLY A 112 11.07 9.66 9.37
N PRO A 113 11.92 9.91 8.35
CA PRO A 113 11.46 10.12 6.98
C PRO A 113 11.01 8.81 6.37
N GLY A 114 10.62 7.78 6.86
CA GLY A 114 10.19 6.52 6.22
C GLY A 114 10.62 6.44 4.76
N GLU A 115 11.74 5.79 4.51
CA GLU A 115 12.34 5.72 3.16
C GLU A 115 11.68 4.66 2.29
N CYS A 116 10.93 3.74 2.91
CA CYS A 116 10.25 2.66 2.21
C CYS A 116 8.77 2.62 2.58
N LEU A 117 7.93 2.55 1.56
CA LEU A 117 6.51 2.22 1.67
C LEU A 117 6.35 0.73 1.37
N VAL A 118 5.85 -0.03 2.31
CA VAL A 118 5.47 -1.43 2.09
C VAL A 118 3.97 -1.48 1.89
N LEU A 119 3.54 -1.97 0.73
CA LEU A 119 2.15 -2.26 0.45
C LEU A 119 1.92 -3.75 0.64
N VAL A 120 1.00 -4.09 1.54
CA VAL A 120 0.41 -5.43 1.62
C VAL A 120 -0.99 -5.35 1.03
N ARG A 121 -1.24 -6.15 0.02
CA ARG A 121 -2.54 -6.31 -0.61
C ARG A 121 -3.08 -7.68 -0.23
N GLN A 122 -4.03 -7.72 0.69
CA GLN A 122 -4.62 -8.94 1.24
C GLN A 122 -5.99 -9.20 0.59
N PRO A 123 -6.09 -10.17 -0.32
CA PRO A 123 -7.37 -10.55 -0.88
C PRO A 123 -8.22 -11.36 0.11
N LEU A 124 -9.53 -11.26 -0.05
CA LEU A 124 -10.51 -12.03 0.69
C LEU A 124 -11.02 -13.20 -0.16
N THR A 125 -11.43 -14.29 0.49
CA THR A 125 -12.02 -15.46 -0.17
C THR A 125 -13.35 -15.16 -0.88
N LYS A 126 -14.05 -14.12 -0.42
CA LYS A 126 -15.30 -13.58 -1.02
C LYS A 126 -15.44 -12.10 -0.66
N PRO A 127 -16.23 -11.33 -1.42
CA PRO A 127 -16.57 -9.95 -1.04
C PRO A 127 -17.34 -9.96 0.29
N ASP A 128 -16.81 -9.22 1.30
CA ASP A 128 -17.45 -9.15 2.61
C ASP A 128 -16.79 -8.04 3.46
N SER A 129 -17.50 -6.94 3.67
CA SER A 129 -16.99 -5.80 4.46
C SER A 129 -16.79 -6.13 5.94
N ALA A 130 -17.51 -7.10 6.48
CA ALA A 130 -17.32 -7.54 7.87
C ALA A 130 -16.02 -8.34 8.01
N ILE A 131 -15.66 -9.13 7.00
CA ILE A 131 -14.36 -9.83 6.96
C ILE A 131 -13.22 -8.81 6.85
N GLN A 132 -13.34 -7.79 5.97
CA GLN A 132 -12.34 -6.73 5.88
C GLN A 132 -12.11 -6.07 7.26
N ALA A 133 -13.17 -5.62 7.91
CA ALA A 133 -13.09 -4.98 9.23
C ALA A 133 -12.50 -5.91 10.28
N SER A 134 -12.97 -7.15 10.37
CA SER A 134 -12.48 -8.14 11.33
C SER A 134 -11.00 -8.47 11.15
N TRP A 135 -10.51 -8.54 9.91
CA TRP A 135 -9.10 -8.79 9.66
C TRP A 135 -8.23 -7.59 10.05
N VAL A 136 -8.66 -6.36 9.72
CA VAL A 136 -7.98 -5.12 10.14
C VAL A 136 -7.87 -5.05 11.66
N ASP A 137 -8.97 -5.31 12.37
CA ASP A 137 -9.00 -5.32 13.84
C ASP A 137 -8.00 -6.32 14.43
N ARG A 138 -7.88 -7.51 13.85
CA ARG A 138 -6.90 -8.53 14.29
C ARG A 138 -5.46 -8.09 14.05
N VAL A 139 -5.16 -7.48 12.90
CA VAL A 139 -3.81 -6.95 12.63
C VAL A 139 -3.47 -5.82 13.61
N LEU A 140 -4.41 -4.89 13.86
CA LEU A 140 -4.23 -3.81 14.83
C LEU A 140 -4.05 -4.35 16.25
N LEU A 141 -4.80 -5.39 16.63
CA LEU A 141 -4.63 -6.07 17.91
C LEU A 141 -3.24 -6.71 18.03
N ALA A 142 -2.75 -7.35 16.97
CA ALA A 142 -1.41 -7.92 16.96
C ALA A 142 -0.31 -6.87 17.07
N LEU A 143 -0.44 -5.75 16.33
CA LEU A 143 0.50 -4.63 16.38
C LEU A 143 0.54 -3.94 17.76
N ASN A 144 -0.60 -3.86 18.45
CA ASN A 144 -0.70 -3.26 19.79
C ASN A 144 -0.34 -4.25 20.91
N GLY A 145 -0.50 -5.54 20.68
CA GLY A 145 -0.29 -6.59 21.68
C GLY A 145 1.15 -7.07 21.77
N ASP A 146 1.97 -6.83 20.77
CA ASP A 146 3.38 -7.16 20.81
C ASP A 146 4.13 -6.13 21.68
N ALA A 147 4.92 -6.62 22.63
CA ALA A 147 5.65 -5.78 23.57
C ALA A 147 6.65 -4.85 22.87
N GLU A 148 7.15 -5.26 21.71
CA GLU A 148 8.05 -4.47 20.87
C GLU A 148 7.59 -4.57 19.41
N PRO A 149 7.29 -3.43 18.77
CA PRO A 149 6.98 -3.41 17.35
C PRO A 149 8.21 -3.84 16.53
N PRO A 150 8.00 -4.38 15.33
CA PRO A 150 9.10 -4.77 14.44
C PRO A 150 10.07 -3.60 14.24
N ASP A 151 11.38 -3.92 14.26
CA ASP A 151 12.42 -2.93 14.03
C ASP A 151 12.26 -2.29 12.65
N GLY A 152 12.27 -0.97 12.63
CA GLY A 152 12.12 -0.19 11.40
C GLY A 152 10.68 0.07 10.96
N LEU A 153 9.65 -0.56 11.54
CA LEU A 153 8.27 -0.20 11.30
C LEU A 153 7.94 1.14 11.97
N ILE A 154 7.45 2.10 11.21
CA ILE A 154 7.07 3.44 11.66
C ILE A 154 5.56 3.52 11.85
N SER A 155 4.78 3.13 10.85
CA SER A 155 3.32 3.13 10.89
C SER A 155 2.72 2.10 9.95
N ALA A 156 1.51 1.66 10.22
CA ALA A 156 0.68 0.86 9.33
C ALA A 156 -0.68 1.53 9.18
N ASN A 157 -1.18 1.65 7.94
CA ASN A 157 -2.41 2.34 7.62
C ASN A 157 -3.25 1.47 6.72
N PHE A 158 -4.45 1.13 7.16
CA PHE A 158 -5.32 0.17 6.52
C PHE A 158 -6.45 0.86 5.77
N PHE A 159 -6.76 0.34 4.59
CA PHE A 159 -7.85 0.77 3.75
C PHE A 159 -8.64 -0.46 3.30
N THR A 160 -9.95 -0.42 3.45
CA THR A 160 -10.86 -1.45 2.95
C THR A 160 -11.37 -1.04 1.57
N THR A 161 -11.27 -1.94 0.59
CA THR A 161 -11.69 -1.63 -0.78
C THR A 161 -13.21 -1.59 -0.91
N HIS A 162 -13.69 -0.75 -1.82
CA HIS A 162 -15.10 -0.53 -2.05
C HIS A 162 -15.84 -1.76 -2.63
N ASP A 163 -15.12 -2.60 -3.36
CA ASP A 163 -15.62 -3.88 -3.88
C ASP A 163 -15.66 -4.99 -2.82
N GLU A 164 -15.26 -4.68 -1.59
CA GLU A 164 -15.22 -5.58 -0.42
C GLU A 164 -14.32 -6.81 -0.59
N ARG A 165 -13.38 -6.79 -1.57
CA ARG A 165 -12.54 -7.95 -1.92
C ARG A 165 -11.14 -7.91 -1.35
N THR A 166 -10.65 -6.75 -0.94
CA THR A 166 -9.24 -6.56 -0.60
C THR A 166 -9.08 -5.62 0.59
N VAL A 167 -8.09 -5.87 1.40
CA VAL A 167 -7.56 -4.88 2.36
C VAL A 167 -6.19 -4.45 1.90
N LEU A 168 -5.95 -3.14 1.86
CA LEU A 168 -4.65 -2.54 1.58
C LEU A 168 -4.03 -2.07 2.90
N ASN A 169 -2.78 -2.45 3.15
CA ASN A 169 -2.00 -1.92 4.24
C ASN A 169 -0.80 -1.14 3.67
N PHE A 170 -0.80 0.16 3.86
CA PHE A 170 0.32 1.05 3.55
C PHE A 170 1.17 1.24 4.81
N ALA A 171 2.23 0.47 4.93
CA ALA A 171 3.13 0.52 6.07
C ALA A 171 4.40 1.33 5.72
N ARG A 172 4.76 2.28 6.58
CA ARG A 172 6.00 3.04 6.46
C ARG A 172 7.12 2.35 7.24
N TRP A 173 8.25 2.19 6.59
CA TRP A 173 9.44 1.57 7.15
C TRP A 173 10.65 2.48 7.00
N THR A 174 11.62 2.33 7.88
CA THR A 174 12.90 3.04 7.79
C THR A 174 13.67 2.69 6.52
N SER A 175 13.54 1.44 6.04
CA SER A 175 14.11 1.00 4.76
C SER A 175 13.46 -0.31 4.29
N ALA A 176 13.63 -0.66 3.00
CA ALA A 176 13.26 -1.96 2.46
C ALA A 176 14.01 -3.11 3.15
N GLN A 177 15.27 -2.87 3.51
CA GLN A 177 16.10 -3.86 4.21
C GLN A 177 15.57 -4.16 5.61
N ALA A 178 15.17 -3.13 6.37
CA ALA A 178 14.57 -3.32 7.69
C ALA A 178 13.30 -4.20 7.65
N HIS A 179 12.47 -4.02 6.61
CA HIS A 179 11.30 -4.88 6.40
C HIS A 179 11.70 -6.34 6.08
N ARG A 180 12.68 -6.57 5.19
CA ARG A 180 13.16 -7.93 4.88
C ARG A 180 13.72 -8.63 6.13
N GLU A 181 14.48 -7.91 6.94
CA GLU A 181 15.04 -8.45 8.20
C GLU A 181 13.96 -8.78 9.22
N ALA A 182 12.93 -7.95 9.35
CA ALA A 182 11.79 -8.23 10.23
C ALA A 182 11.04 -9.51 9.82
N LEU A 183 10.83 -9.71 8.51
CA LEU A 183 10.24 -10.94 7.99
C LEU A 183 11.13 -12.16 8.22
N ALA A 184 12.45 -12.03 7.96
CA ALA A 184 13.41 -13.12 8.17
C ALA A 184 13.47 -13.55 9.64
N ARG A 185 13.47 -12.59 10.57
CA ARG A 185 13.41 -12.88 12.02
C ARG A 185 12.12 -13.59 12.40
N GLY A 186 11.00 -13.26 11.76
CA GLY A 186 9.72 -13.92 11.97
C GLY A 186 9.75 -15.43 11.72
N HIS A 187 10.49 -15.89 10.71
CA HIS A 187 10.68 -17.31 10.43
C HIS A 187 11.48 -18.03 11.52
N TYR A 188 12.33 -17.33 12.26
CA TYR A 188 13.17 -17.89 13.32
C TYR A 188 12.61 -17.65 14.74
N GLY A 189 11.43 -17.07 14.88
CA GLY A 189 10.80 -16.82 16.17
C GLY A 189 11.54 -15.82 17.08
N GLN A 190 12.32 -14.91 16.50
CA GLN A 190 13.10 -13.93 17.26
C GLN A 190 12.24 -12.74 17.69
N HIS A 191 12.61 -12.13 18.80
CA HIS A 191 11.95 -10.95 19.36
C HIS A 191 11.96 -9.77 18.37
N GLY A 192 10.89 -8.97 18.34
CA GLY A 192 10.75 -7.85 17.42
C GLY A 192 10.51 -8.23 15.95
N SER A 193 10.08 -9.47 15.70
CA SER A 193 9.78 -10.00 14.37
C SER A 193 8.28 -9.93 14.06
N LEU A 194 7.95 -9.86 12.76
CA LEU A 194 6.57 -10.02 12.32
C LEU A 194 6.14 -11.49 12.40
N GLY A 195 5.03 -11.77 13.05
CA GLY A 195 4.29 -13.00 12.84
C GLY A 195 4.61 -14.20 13.74
N THR A 196 5.29 -14.02 14.87
CA THR A 196 5.60 -15.14 15.79
C THR A 196 4.65 -15.29 16.96
N SER A 197 3.91 -14.24 17.33
CA SER A 197 2.95 -14.31 18.44
C SER A 197 1.66 -15.04 18.06
N PRO A 198 0.89 -15.57 19.03
CA PRO A 198 -0.44 -16.12 18.79
C PRO A 198 -1.40 -15.14 18.11
N LEU A 199 -1.24 -13.84 18.34
CA LEU A 199 -2.04 -12.79 17.69
C LEU A 199 -1.76 -12.74 16.19
N TRP A 200 -0.49 -12.79 15.79
CA TRP A 200 -0.11 -12.86 14.38
C TRP A 200 -0.54 -14.17 13.73
N GLN A 201 -0.46 -15.29 14.46
CA GLN A 201 -0.98 -16.55 13.97
C GLN A 201 -2.49 -16.47 13.69
N ALA A 202 -3.27 -15.93 14.62
CA ALA A 202 -4.72 -15.75 14.46
C ALA A 202 -5.06 -14.81 13.28
N THR A 203 -4.17 -13.85 12.95
CA THR A 203 -4.32 -12.99 11.79
C THR A 203 -4.13 -13.75 10.48
N ARG A 204 -3.09 -14.60 10.39
CA ARG A 204 -2.82 -15.44 9.21
C ARG A 204 -3.86 -16.53 8.97
N GLU A 205 -4.40 -17.07 10.06
CA GLU A 205 -5.41 -18.14 10.04
C GLU A 205 -6.85 -17.60 10.01
N HIS A 206 -7.03 -16.31 9.68
CA HIS A 206 -8.37 -15.74 9.57
C HIS A 206 -9.15 -16.41 8.41
N PRO A 207 -10.33 -17.02 8.67
CA PRO A 207 -11.00 -17.91 7.70
C PRO A 207 -11.53 -17.18 6.45
N GLY A 208 -11.55 -15.86 6.47
CA GLY A 208 -12.09 -15.06 5.36
C GLY A 208 -11.04 -14.48 4.42
N ILE A 209 -9.74 -14.74 4.64
CA ILE A 209 -8.68 -14.24 3.77
C ILE A 209 -8.09 -15.34 2.89
N GLU A 210 -7.54 -14.96 1.73
CA GLU A 210 -6.73 -15.86 0.92
C GLU A 210 -5.38 -16.11 1.59
N ALA A 211 -4.84 -17.32 1.42
CA ALA A 211 -3.52 -17.66 1.94
C ALA A 211 -2.40 -16.89 1.22
N GLU A 212 -2.59 -16.61 -0.06
CA GLU A 212 -1.66 -15.82 -0.85
C GLU A 212 -2.02 -14.33 -0.78
N HIS A 213 -1.01 -13.50 -0.58
CA HIS A 213 -1.14 -12.05 -0.56
C HIS A 213 0.08 -11.41 -1.22
N GLU A 214 -0.10 -10.20 -1.71
CA GLU A 214 0.97 -9.44 -2.35
C GLU A 214 1.67 -8.55 -1.31
N VAL A 215 3.02 -8.59 -1.30
CA VAL A 215 3.85 -7.73 -0.45
C VAL A 215 4.91 -7.07 -1.29
N CYS A 216 4.76 -5.79 -1.54
CA CYS A 216 5.67 -4.99 -2.36
C CYS A 216 6.33 -3.90 -1.54
N ARG A 217 7.58 -3.58 -1.89
CA ARG A 217 8.39 -2.53 -1.25
C ARG A 217 8.65 -1.44 -2.25
N TYR A 218 8.32 -0.22 -1.88
CA TYR A 218 8.36 0.93 -2.77
C TYR A 218 9.23 2.05 -2.21
N VAL A 219 9.91 2.72 -3.11
CA VAL A 219 10.56 4.01 -2.84
C VAL A 219 9.88 5.10 -3.67
N ARG A 220 9.74 6.30 -3.08
CA ARG A 220 9.13 7.41 -3.78
C ARG A 220 10.00 7.87 -4.93
N VAL A 221 9.39 8.13 -6.08
CA VAL A 221 10.03 8.79 -7.23
C VAL A 221 9.58 10.24 -7.24
N SER A 222 10.49 11.17 -7.03
CA SER A 222 10.22 12.61 -6.92
C SER A 222 10.83 13.37 -8.10
#